data_29de0a8dde743742395d65ed604445cd
#
_entry.id   29de0a8dde743742395d65ed604445cd
#
_cell.length_a   1.000
_cell.length_b   1.000
_cell.length_c   1.000
_cell.angle_alpha   90.00
_cell.angle_beta   90.00
_cell.angle_gamma   90.00
#
_symmetry.space_group_name_H-M   'P 1'
#
loop_
_entity.id
_entity.type
_entity.pdbx_description
1 polymer ?
#
loop_
_entity_poly.entity_id
_entity_poly.type
_entity_poly.pdbx_seq_one_letter_code
_entity_poly.pdbx_strand_id
1 'polypeptide(L)'
;EHLGLLKEEIELSDSIQQLAMPSEDLLETLKVDTRGLFPLTSHNWDVEAQLKDVGSDWEYHDEWGIIHHFPKENGHWYTIVKNPLGDITPDASAIEEHSWPDAGDKRRIEGLREKAIQYRGQGKVVVLKGLCAGLFEMMQRIRGMENALMDPMLYPEFSDLLIGKLADLKIEFWQMALRELHDVVDVVVEADDYGTQTSQ
;
A
#
# COMPACT_ATOMS: atom_id res chain seq x y z
N GLU A 1 -26.84 -5.99 -2.14
CA GLU A 1 -28.29 -6.01 -2.45
C GLU A 1 -28.62 -7.08 -3.51
N HIS A 2 -27.82 -7.20 -4.58
CA HIS A 2 -28.05 -8.14 -5.69
C HIS A 2 -28.01 -9.61 -5.27
N LEU A 3 -27.20 -9.94 -4.27
CA LEU A 3 -27.07 -11.29 -3.70
C LEU A 3 -27.92 -11.50 -2.45
N GLY A 4 -28.74 -10.52 -2.04
CA GLY A 4 -29.59 -10.59 -0.84
C GLY A 4 -28.81 -10.56 0.48
N LEU A 5 -27.53 -10.17 0.46
CA LEU A 5 -26.70 -10.05 1.65
C LEU A 5 -27.02 -8.77 2.42
N LEU A 6 -26.89 -8.83 3.74
CA LEU A 6 -27.09 -7.67 4.62
C LEU A 6 -26.02 -6.59 4.34
N LYS A 7 -26.42 -5.32 4.50
CA LYS A 7 -25.46 -4.21 4.53
C LYS A 7 -24.77 -4.21 5.89
N GLU A 8 -23.49 -4.50 5.88
CA GLU A 8 -22.60 -4.31 7.02
C GLU A 8 -21.87 -2.97 6.92
N GLU A 9 -21.24 -2.54 8.00
CA GLU A 9 -20.34 -1.41 7.98
C GLU A 9 -19.16 -1.74 7.05
N ILE A 10 -18.84 -0.82 6.12
CA ILE A 10 -17.83 -1.08 5.10
C ILE A 10 -16.44 -0.84 5.71
N GLU A 11 -15.67 -1.92 5.88
CA GLU A 11 -14.24 -1.85 6.13
C GLU A 11 -13.50 -1.66 4.80
N LEU A 12 -12.45 -0.83 4.80
CA LEU A 12 -11.65 -0.60 3.60
C LEU A 12 -10.39 -1.47 3.61
N SER A 13 -10.11 -2.12 2.49
CA SER A 13 -8.85 -2.82 2.24
C SER A 13 -7.78 -1.88 1.69
N ASP A 14 -8.19 -0.77 1.08
CA ASP A 14 -7.33 0.29 0.57
C ASP A 14 -8.04 1.63 0.77
N SER A 15 -7.51 2.45 1.68
CA SER A 15 -8.09 3.76 2.01
C SER A 15 -7.83 4.80 0.92
N ILE A 16 -6.79 4.68 0.12
CA ILE A 16 -6.47 5.61 -0.96
C ILE A 16 -7.40 5.39 -2.15
N GLN A 17 -7.55 4.12 -2.56
CA GLN A 17 -8.43 3.76 -3.67
C GLN A 17 -9.89 3.58 -3.24
N GLN A 18 -10.19 3.70 -1.95
CA GLN A 18 -11.53 3.49 -1.38
C GLN A 18 -12.10 2.10 -1.71
N LEU A 19 -11.24 1.08 -1.69
CA LEU A 19 -11.65 -0.29 -1.97
C LEU A 19 -12.23 -0.95 -0.72
N ALA A 20 -13.48 -1.40 -0.84
CA ALA A 20 -14.14 -2.14 0.22
C ALA A 20 -13.50 -3.51 0.45
N MET A 21 -13.32 -3.88 1.73
CA MET A 21 -13.02 -5.25 2.10
C MET A 21 -14.25 -6.13 1.78
N PRO A 22 -14.11 -7.21 1.00
CA PRO A 22 -15.20 -8.13 0.78
C PRO A 22 -15.66 -8.77 2.10
N SER A 23 -16.97 -8.74 2.39
CA SER A 23 -17.50 -9.39 3.59
C SER A 23 -17.32 -10.90 3.52
N GLU A 24 -17.24 -11.56 4.68
CA GLU A 24 -17.12 -13.02 4.76
C GLU A 24 -18.30 -13.73 4.07
N ASP A 25 -19.52 -13.22 4.25
CA ASP A 25 -20.72 -13.76 3.59
C ASP A 25 -20.63 -13.70 2.06
N LEU A 26 -20.05 -12.62 1.52
CA LEU A 26 -19.81 -12.49 0.08
C LEU A 26 -18.77 -13.53 -0.39
N LEU A 27 -17.65 -13.65 0.31
CA LEU A 27 -16.60 -14.61 -0.02
C LEU A 27 -17.10 -16.05 0.02
N GLU A 28 -17.89 -16.41 1.03
CA GLU A 28 -18.51 -17.75 1.14
C GLU A 28 -19.54 -17.99 0.03
N THR A 29 -20.40 -17.00 -0.26
CA THR A 29 -21.39 -17.09 -1.35
C THR A 29 -20.74 -17.32 -2.70
N LEU A 30 -19.61 -16.64 -2.96
CA LEU A 30 -18.81 -16.78 -4.18
C LEU A 30 -17.86 -17.98 -4.16
N LYS A 31 -17.82 -18.72 -3.04
CA LYS A 31 -16.91 -19.87 -2.82
C LYS A 31 -15.43 -19.52 -3.02
N VAL A 32 -15.02 -18.36 -2.50
CA VAL A 32 -13.63 -17.94 -2.54
C VAL A 32 -12.82 -18.69 -1.49
N ASP A 33 -11.77 -19.37 -1.91
CA ASP A 33 -10.93 -20.21 -1.04
C ASP A 33 -9.78 -19.45 -0.39
N THR A 34 -9.53 -18.19 -0.78
CA THR A 34 -8.46 -17.36 -0.25
C THR A 34 -8.95 -16.33 0.75
N ARG A 35 -8.10 -15.98 1.73
CA ARG A 35 -8.31 -14.86 2.66
C ARG A 35 -7.08 -13.98 2.72
N GLY A 36 -7.27 -12.67 2.53
CA GLY A 36 -6.21 -11.67 2.53
C GLY A 36 -5.85 -11.20 3.93
N LEU A 37 -4.55 -11.06 4.18
CA LEU A 37 -3.99 -10.35 5.32
C LEU A 37 -3.34 -9.07 4.78
N PHE A 38 -3.71 -7.93 5.38
CA PHE A 38 -3.26 -6.60 4.95
C PHE A 38 -2.43 -5.99 6.08
N PRO A 39 -1.18 -5.57 5.81
CA PRO A 39 -0.36 -4.87 6.79
C PRO A 39 -0.99 -3.56 7.24
N LEU A 40 -0.76 -3.20 8.51
CA LEU A 40 -1.12 -1.89 9.07
C LEU A 40 -0.02 -0.86 8.78
N THR A 41 -0.29 0.40 9.07
CA THR A 41 0.73 1.45 9.13
C THR A 41 1.65 1.25 10.33
N SER A 42 2.83 1.89 10.34
CA SER A 42 3.75 1.86 11.47
C SER A 42 3.21 2.58 12.72
N HIS A 43 3.81 2.32 13.89
CA HIS A 43 3.44 2.97 15.16
C HIS A 43 3.56 4.50 15.11
N ASN A 44 4.49 5.01 14.32
CA ASN A 44 4.76 6.44 14.22
C ASN A 44 3.77 7.17 13.31
N TRP A 45 2.77 6.45 12.77
CA TRP A 45 1.83 7.01 11.82
C TRP A 45 0.39 6.85 12.28
N ASP A 46 -0.21 7.97 12.67
CA ASP A 46 -1.64 8.07 13.01
C ASP A 46 -2.40 8.59 11.80
N VAL A 47 -3.15 7.71 11.15
CA VAL A 47 -3.91 8.01 9.93
C VAL A 47 -4.95 9.11 10.17
N GLU A 48 -5.66 9.08 11.32
CA GLU A 48 -6.70 10.07 11.63
C GLU A 48 -6.10 11.46 11.84
N ALA A 49 -4.93 11.54 12.49
CA ALA A 49 -4.22 12.79 12.70
C ALA A 49 -3.70 13.43 11.41
N GLN A 50 -3.58 12.64 10.33
CA GLN A 50 -3.11 13.13 9.03
C GLN A 50 -4.24 13.63 8.11
N LEU A 51 -5.51 13.44 8.49
CA LEU A 51 -6.65 13.88 7.69
C LEU A 51 -6.99 15.34 8.02
N LYS A 52 -7.01 16.19 6.99
CA LYS A 52 -7.29 17.62 7.11
C LYS A 52 -8.42 18.06 6.20
N ASP A 53 -9.22 19.01 6.69
CA ASP A 53 -10.22 19.69 5.87
C ASP A 53 -9.56 20.88 5.14
N VAL A 54 -9.52 20.82 3.82
CA VAL A 54 -8.94 21.89 2.98
C VAL A 54 -10.00 22.56 2.08
N GLY A 55 -11.24 22.62 2.55
CA GLY A 55 -12.36 23.30 1.88
C GLY A 55 -13.15 22.35 0.99
N SER A 56 -12.92 22.30 -0.32
CA SER A 56 -13.61 21.38 -1.23
C SER A 56 -13.20 19.91 -1.07
N ASP A 57 -12.04 19.69 -0.44
CA ASP A 57 -11.44 18.37 -0.37
C ASP A 57 -11.08 17.99 1.07
N TRP A 58 -10.90 16.68 1.28
CA TRP A 58 -10.10 16.15 2.37
C TRP A 58 -8.67 15.98 1.87
N GLU A 59 -7.68 16.45 2.65
CA GLU A 59 -6.26 16.22 2.43
C GLU A 59 -5.78 15.14 3.38
N TYR A 60 -5.03 14.14 2.86
CA TYR A 60 -4.40 13.08 3.63
C TYR A 60 -2.92 13.01 3.30
N HIS A 61 -2.07 12.99 4.33
CA HIS A 61 -0.65 12.75 4.20
C HIS A 61 -0.36 11.30 4.58
N ASP A 62 0.23 10.52 3.69
CA ASP A 62 0.59 9.14 4.01
C ASP A 62 1.99 9.02 4.64
N GLU A 63 2.32 7.83 5.12
CA GLU A 63 3.61 7.57 5.78
C GLU A 63 4.83 7.65 4.84
N TRP A 64 4.60 7.76 3.54
CA TRP A 64 5.63 7.95 2.51
C TRP A 64 5.89 9.43 2.20
N GLY A 65 5.15 10.35 2.85
CA GLY A 65 5.20 11.78 2.60
C GLY A 65 4.43 12.23 1.36
N ILE A 66 3.62 11.37 0.78
CA ILE A 66 2.77 11.69 -0.37
C ILE A 66 1.52 12.41 0.16
N ILE A 67 1.11 13.48 -0.52
CA ILE A 67 -0.11 14.21 -0.18
C ILE A 67 -1.21 13.84 -1.18
N HIS A 68 -2.34 13.45 -0.64
CA HIS A 68 -3.51 13.02 -1.37
C HIS A 68 -4.70 13.93 -1.09
N HIS A 69 -5.51 14.21 -2.11
CA HIS A 69 -6.80 14.89 -1.97
C HIS A 69 -7.95 13.98 -2.35
N PHE A 70 -9.05 14.11 -1.60
CA PHE A 70 -10.32 13.44 -1.87
C PHE A 70 -11.41 14.51 -1.96
N PRO A 71 -12.04 14.70 -3.13
CA PRO A 71 -13.13 15.65 -3.29
C PRO A 71 -14.33 15.26 -2.42
N LYS A 72 -14.83 16.20 -1.60
CA LYS A 72 -16.00 15.97 -0.73
C LYS A 72 -17.29 15.73 -1.51
N GLU A 73 -17.37 16.34 -2.69
CA GLU A 73 -18.48 16.16 -3.61
C GLU A 73 -18.07 15.27 -4.77
N ASN A 74 -18.78 14.17 -4.96
CA ASN A 74 -18.57 13.19 -6.05
C ASN A 74 -17.15 12.57 -6.10
N GLY A 75 -16.41 12.59 -4.99
CA GLY A 75 -15.14 11.88 -4.86
C GLY A 75 -15.36 10.37 -4.81
N HIS A 76 -14.50 9.61 -5.49
CA HIS A 76 -14.51 8.14 -5.49
C HIS A 76 -13.23 7.53 -4.94
N TRP A 77 -12.09 8.24 -5.05
CA TRP A 77 -10.78 7.85 -4.54
C TRP A 77 -9.92 9.08 -4.27
N TYR A 78 -8.84 8.89 -3.51
CA TYR A 78 -7.83 9.91 -3.30
C TYR A 78 -6.92 10.03 -4.53
N THR A 79 -6.59 11.27 -4.91
CA THR A 79 -5.63 11.56 -5.97
C THR A 79 -4.36 12.16 -5.38
N ILE A 80 -3.21 11.81 -5.91
CA ILE A 80 -1.92 12.39 -5.50
C ILE A 80 -1.86 13.84 -6.00
N VAL A 81 -1.65 14.77 -5.07
CA VAL A 81 -1.48 16.20 -5.38
C VAL A 81 -0.05 16.68 -5.12
N LYS A 82 0.73 15.93 -4.35
CA LYS A 82 2.14 16.22 -4.13
C LYS A 82 2.95 14.94 -3.94
N ASN A 83 4.01 14.85 -4.74
CA ASN A 83 5.00 13.80 -4.65
C ASN A 83 6.18 14.33 -3.81
N PRO A 84 6.63 13.64 -2.74
CA PRO A 84 7.63 14.19 -1.82
C PRO A 84 8.96 14.52 -2.47
N LEU A 85 9.37 13.77 -3.49
CA LEU A 85 10.60 14.04 -4.27
C LEU A 85 10.30 14.59 -5.68
N GLY A 86 9.07 15.08 -5.95
CA GLY A 86 8.65 15.52 -7.28
C GLY A 86 9.41 16.72 -7.81
N ASP A 87 9.57 17.75 -6.97
CA ASP A 87 10.11 19.05 -7.37
C ASP A 87 11.60 19.25 -7.01
N ILE A 88 12.28 18.17 -6.56
CA ILE A 88 13.68 18.24 -6.17
C ILE A 88 14.62 17.96 -7.35
N THR A 89 15.84 18.48 -7.27
CA THR A 89 16.94 18.04 -8.14
C THR A 89 17.29 16.59 -7.79
N PRO A 90 17.40 15.68 -8.79
CA PRO A 90 17.79 14.29 -8.55
C PRO A 90 19.21 14.19 -8.00
N ASP A 91 19.30 14.01 -6.69
CA ASP A 91 20.55 13.90 -5.94
C ASP A 91 20.41 12.84 -4.85
N ALA A 92 21.51 12.13 -4.54
CA ALA A 92 21.52 11.09 -3.51
C ALA A 92 21.10 11.62 -2.13
N SER A 93 21.49 12.86 -1.80
CA SER A 93 21.13 13.50 -0.52
C SER A 93 19.63 13.60 -0.31
N ALA A 94 18.84 13.81 -1.36
CA ALA A 94 17.39 13.88 -1.25
C ALA A 94 16.76 12.54 -0.82
N ILE A 95 17.37 11.42 -1.20
CA ILE A 95 16.92 10.08 -0.77
C ILE A 95 17.33 9.85 0.69
N GLU A 96 18.50 10.30 1.11
CA GLU A 96 19.01 10.15 2.47
C GLU A 96 18.22 11.02 3.48
N GLU A 97 17.85 12.25 3.08
CA GLU A 97 17.13 13.21 3.91
C GLU A 97 15.63 12.93 4.00
N HIS A 98 15.07 12.16 3.05
CA HIS A 98 13.65 11.83 3.05
C HIS A 98 13.28 10.95 4.26
N SER A 99 12.15 11.28 4.89
CA SER A 99 11.61 10.51 6.01
C SER A 99 10.91 9.25 5.49
N TRP A 100 11.60 8.13 5.49
CA TRP A 100 11.06 6.84 5.07
C TRP A 100 10.23 6.19 6.17
N PRO A 101 9.17 5.42 5.82
CA PRO A 101 8.42 4.66 6.80
C PRO A 101 9.27 3.55 7.44
N ASP A 102 9.00 3.26 8.72
CA ASP A 102 9.60 2.09 9.38
C ASP A 102 8.98 0.81 8.84
N ALA A 103 9.68 0.14 7.94
CA ALA A 103 9.23 -1.07 7.28
C ALA A 103 9.29 -2.29 8.22
N GLY A 104 10.19 -2.29 9.20
CA GLY A 104 10.40 -3.36 10.17
C GLY A 104 9.49 -3.30 11.40
N ASP A 105 8.64 -2.29 11.50
CA ASP A 105 7.75 -2.12 12.65
C ASP A 105 6.76 -3.29 12.79
N LYS A 106 6.81 -3.99 13.93
CA LYS A 106 5.95 -5.15 14.20
C LYS A 106 4.46 -4.82 14.26
N ARG A 107 4.08 -3.56 14.49
CA ARG A 107 2.68 -3.16 14.41
C ARG A 107 2.06 -3.49 13.06
N ARG A 108 2.84 -3.48 11.99
CA ARG A 108 2.36 -3.78 10.63
C ARG A 108 1.69 -5.14 10.50
N ILE A 109 2.07 -6.07 11.37
CA ILE A 109 1.53 -7.44 11.38
C ILE A 109 0.74 -7.77 12.65
N GLU A 110 0.41 -6.76 13.46
CA GLU A 110 -0.36 -6.95 14.69
C GLU A 110 -1.73 -7.58 14.39
N GLY A 111 -2.06 -8.67 15.12
CA GLY A 111 -3.31 -9.42 14.94
C GLY A 111 -3.38 -10.29 13.67
N LEU A 112 -2.39 -10.21 12.77
CA LEU A 112 -2.45 -10.98 11.51
C LEU A 112 -2.23 -12.47 11.72
N ARG A 113 -1.42 -12.87 12.73
CA ARG A 113 -1.20 -14.27 13.04
C ARG A 113 -2.47 -14.96 13.52
N GLU A 114 -3.22 -14.32 14.39
CA GLU A 114 -4.49 -14.83 14.91
C GLU A 114 -5.52 -14.99 13.78
N LYS A 115 -5.63 -13.99 12.91
CA LYS A 115 -6.48 -14.06 11.70
C LYS A 115 -6.06 -15.21 10.78
N ALA A 116 -4.76 -15.37 10.55
CA ALA A 116 -4.23 -16.45 9.72
C ALA A 116 -4.61 -17.84 10.27
N ILE A 117 -4.41 -18.06 11.56
CA ILE A 117 -4.76 -19.32 12.23
C ILE A 117 -6.26 -19.60 12.10
N GLN A 118 -7.10 -18.56 12.30
CA GLN A 118 -8.55 -18.67 12.14
C GLN A 118 -8.91 -19.09 10.71
N TYR A 119 -8.38 -18.44 9.69
CA TYR A 119 -8.67 -18.74 8.28
C TYR A 119 -8.20 -20.16 7.88
N ARG A 120 -7.01 -20.56 8.32
CA ARG A 120 -6.53 -21.94 8.09
C ARG A 120 -7.41 -22.99 8.79
N GLY A 121 -7.89 -22.68 9.99
CA GLY A 121 -8.86 -23.54 10.70
C GLY A 121 -10.17 -23.73 9.96
N GLN A 122 -10.54 -22.78 9.09
CA GLN A 122 -11.70 -22.85 8.18
C GLN A 122 -11.36 -23.50 6.82
N GLY A 123 -10.14 -23.98 6.64
CA GLY A 123 -9.68 -24.59 5.38
C GLY A 123 -9.41 -23.59 4.27
N LYS A 124 -9.16 -22.31 4.60
CA LYS A 124 -8.85 -21.26 3.63
C LYS A 124 -7.35 -21.12 3.40
N VAL A 125 -6.97 -20.72 2.20
CA VAL A 125 -5.60 -20.34 1.82
C VAL A 125 -5.35 -18.91 2.29
N VAL A 126 -4.27 -18.70 3.05
CA VAL A 126 -3.93 -17.39 3.61
C VAL A 126 -2.94 -16.66 2.73
N VAL A 127 -3.31 -15.46 2.30
CA VAL A 127 -2.53 -14.62 1.38
C VAL A 127 -2.09 -13.36 2.11
N LEU A 128 -0.79 -13.15 2.29
CA LEU A 128 -0.23 -11.93 2.87
C LEU A 128 0.16 -10.95 1.77
N LYS A 129 -0.38 -9.73 1.85
CA LYS A 129 -0.05 -8.63 0.94
C LYS A 129 1.25 -7.95 1.36
N GLY A 130 1.99 -7.40 0.37
CA GLY A 130 3.21 -6.63 0.60
C GLY A 130 2.98 -5.31 1.34
N LEU A 131 4.08 -4.66 1.72
CA LEU A 131 4.11 -3.40 2.48
C LEU A 131 3.37 -2.26 1.78
N CYS A 132 3.52 -2.18 0.46
CA CYS A 132 3.04 -1.08 -0.39
C CYS A 132 2.87 -1.57 -1.82
N ALA A 133 2.58 -0.66 -2.73
CA ALA A 133 2.59 -0.88 -4.17
C ALA A 133 3.97 -1.39 -4.67
N GLY A 134 4.05 -1.77 -5.93
CA GLY A 134 5.29 -2.24 -6.55
C GLY A 134 6.42 -1.21 -6.56
N LEU A 135 7.61 -1.62 -6.93
CA LEU A 135 8.79 -0.74 -6.92
C LEU A 135 8.63 0.44 -7.89
N PHE A 136 8.18 0.14 -9.10
CA PHE A 136 7.98 1.16 -10.12
C PHE A 136 6.78 2.06 -9.81
N GLU A 137 5.68 1.49 -9.34
CA GLU A 137 4.53 2.26 -8.90
C GLU A 137 4.88 3.18 -7.72
N MET A 138 5.65 2.71 -6.74
CA MET A 138 6.13 3.55 -5.64
C MET A 138 7.09 4.64 -6.10
N MET A 139 7.95 4.35 -7.08
CA MET A 139 8.79 5.39 -7.71
C MET A 139 7.93 6.49 -8.34
N GLN A 140 6.85 6.11 -9.05
CA GLN A 140 5.91 7.08 -9.62
C GLN A 140 5.20 7.91 -8.54
N ARG A 141 4.77 7.28 -7.45
CA ARG A 141 4.08 7.96 -6.34
C ARG A 141 5.00 8.93 -5.59
N ILE A 142 6.28 8.60 -5.42
CA ILE A 142 7.26 9.40 -4.68
C ILE A 142 7.88 10.49 -5.57
N ARG A 143 8.22 10.15 -6.81
CA ARG A 143 8.94 11.04 -7.74
C ARG A 143 8.03 11.82 -8.68
N GLY A 144 6.79 11.38 -8.86
CA GLY A 144 5.87 11.81 -9.90
C GLY A 144 6.03 11.00 -11.19
N MET A 145 4.94 10.76 -11.89
CA MET A 145 4.89 9.90 -13.08
C MET A 145 5.90 10.32 -14.16
N GLU A 146 5.93 11.61 -14.51
CA GLU A 146 6.79 12.13 -15.56
C GLU A 146 8.27 11.91 -15.23
N ASN A 147 8.68 12.31 -14.01
CA ASN A 147 10.06 12.14 -13.56
C ASN A 147 10.44 10.66 -13.44
N ALA A 148 9.55 9.82 -12.90
CA ALA A 148 9.80 8.38 -12.77
C ALA A 148 10.07 7.68 -14.11
N LEU A 149 9.44 8.17 -15.19
CA LEU A 149 9.67 7.67 -16.55
C LEU A 149 10.95 8.23 -17.20
N MET A 150 11.32 9.46 -16.87
CA MET A 150 12.49 10.12 -17.47
C MET A 150 13.80 9.84 -16.72
N ASP A 151 13.75 9.79 -15.39
CA ASP A 151 14.94 9.69 -14.54
C ASP A 151 15.85 8.48 -14.86
N PRO A 152 15.33 7.28 -15.22
CA PRO A 152 16.21 6.17 -15.61
C PRO A 152 17.13 6.47 -16.78
N MET A 153 16.74 7.41 -17.64
CA MET A 153 17.57 7.85 -18.79
C MET A 153 18.39 9.10 -18.47
N LEU A 154 17.81 10.04 -17.73
CA LEU A 154 18.45 11.34 -17.46
C LEU A 154 19.33 11.33 -16.22
N TYR A 155 18.93 10.55 -15.20
CA TYR A 155 19.54 10.46 -13.87
C TYR A 155 19.60 9.00 -13.39
N PRO A 156 20.28 8.09 -14.12
CA PRO A 156 20.24 6.65 -13.83
C PRO A 156 20.74 6.32 -12.42
N GLU A 157 21.78 7.01 -11.94
CA GLU A 157 22.32 6.79 -10.59
C GLU A 157 21.29 7.12 -9.49
N PHE A 158 20.54 8.21 -9.66
CA PHE A 158 19.45 8.57 -8.74
C PHE A 158 18.31 7.54 -8.79
N SER A 159 17.92 7.11 -9.99
CA SER A 159 16.89 6.08 -10.17
C SER A 159 17.28 4.77 -9.51
N ASP A 160 18.50 4.32 -9.68
CA ASP A 160 19.02 3.09 -9.05
C ASP A 160 19.03 3.21 -7.52
N LEU A 161 19.42 4.36 -6.97
CA LEU A 161 19.38 4.61 -5.53
C LEU A 161 17.97 4.62 -4.98
N LEU A 162 17.02 5.27 -5.69
CA LEU A 162 15.63 5.34 -5.25
C LEU A 162 14.96 3.95 -5.28
N ILE A 163 15.11 3.22 -6.37
CA ILE A 163 14.58 1.84 -6.48
C ILE A 163 15.26 0.93 -5.46
N GLY A 164 16.56 1.05 -5.27
CA GLY A 164 17.32 0.31 -4.27
C GLY A 164 16.77 0.54 -2.86
N LYS A 165 16.52 1.81 -2.50
CA LYS A 165 15.94 2.17 -1.20
C LYS A 165 14.54 1.56 -1.01
N LEU A 166 13.69 1.62 -2.03
CA LEU A 166 12.35 1.01 -1.99
C LEU A 166 12.43 -0.51 -1.85
N ALA A 167 13.37 -1.14 -2.56
CA ALA A 167 13.61 -2.58 -2.45
C ALA A 167 14.08 -2.98 -1.04
N ASP A 168 15.00 -2.21 -0.45
CA ASP A 168 15.49 -2.46 0.92
C ASP A 168 14.35 -2.40 1.95
N LEU A 169 13.46 -1.41 1.85
CA LEU A 169 12.29 -1.31 2.72
C LEU A 169 11.34 -2.51 2.57
N LYS A 170 11.09 -2.96 1.33
CA LYS A 170 10.28 -4.16 1.09
C LYS A 170 10.94 -5.42 1.64
N ILE A 171 12.25 -5.56 1.47
CA ILE A 171 13.01 -6.69 2.01
C ILE A 171 12.96 -6.69 3.55
N GLU A 172 13.13 -5.53 4.18
CA GLU A 172 13.04 -5.38 5.63
C GLU A 172 11.65 -5.81 6.14
N PHE A 173 10.58 -5.32 5.49
CA PHE A 173 9.22 -5.75 5.81
C PHE A 173 9.05 -7.27 5.69
N TRP A 174 9.45 -7.87 4.56
CA TRP A 174 9.30 -9.30 4.35
C TRP A 174 10.12 -10.14 5.32
N GLN A 175 11.33 -9.70 5.68
CA GLN A 175 12.15 -10.36 6.69
C GLN A 175 11.48 -10.35 8.06
N MET A 176 10.90 -9.23 8.46
CA MET A 176 10.15 -9.10 9.72
C MET A 176 8.87 -9.94 9.67
N ALA A 177 8.03 -9.75 8.65
CA ALA A 177 6.73 -10.40 8.54
C ALA A 177 6.84 -11.94 8.43
N LEU A 178 7.73 -12.45 7.59
CA LEU A 178 7.91 -13.89 7.41
C LEU A 178 8.59 -14.56 8.60
N ARG A 179 9.41 -13.84 9.37
CA ARG A 179 9.92 -14.38 10.64
C ARG A 179 8.80 -14.75 11.60
N GLU A 180 7.72 -13.97 11.61
CA GLU A 180 6.60 -14.12 12.55
C GLU A 180 5.44 -14.96 11.96
N LEU A 181 5.29 -15.02 10.62
CA LEU A 181 4.09 -15.54 9.96
C LEU A 181 4.33 -16.71 9.00
N HIS A 182 5.59 -17.13 8.75
CA HIS A 182 5.91 -18.13 7.71
C HIS A 182 5.19 -19.47 7.85
N ASP A 183 4.82 -19.86 9.06
CA ASP A 183 4.14 -21.13 9.36
C ASP A 183 2.61 -21.05 9.22
N VAL A 184 2.05 -19.86 9.06
CA VAL A 184 0.60 -19.62 8.98
C VAL A 184 0.15 -18.92 7.70
N VAL A 185 1.08 -18.43 6.87
CA VAL A 185 0.84 -17.82 5.56
C VAL A 185 1.16 -18.83 4.47
N ASP A 186 0.29 -18.97 3.48
CA ASP A 186 0.47 -19.91 2.37
C ASP A 186 1.02 -19.22 1.12
N VAL A 187 0.67 -17.95 0.87
CA VAL A 187 1.04 -17.18 -0.31
C VAL A 187 1.42 -15.76 0.10
N VAL A 188 2.47 -15.22 -0.50
CA VAL A 188 2.81 -13.78 -0.45
C VAL A 188 2.52 -13.14 -1.81
N VAL A 189 2.08 -11.88 -1.80
CA VAL A 189 1.72 -11.16 -3.04
C VAL A 189 2.46 -9.85 -3.11
N GLU A 190 3.17 -9.66 -4.21
CA GLU A 190 3.71 -8.39 -4.69
C GLU A 190 3.09 -8.10 -6.06
N ALA A 191 2.81 -6.85 -6.33
CA ALA A 191 2.28 -6.39 -7.60
C ALA A 191 2.98 -5.10 -8.02
N ASP A 192 3.07 -4.84 -9.31
CA ASP A 192 3.64 -3.61 -9.85
C ASP A 192 3.01 -3.26 -11.20
N ASP A 193 3.13 -2.01 -11.61
CA ASP A 193 2.55 -1.44 -12.83
C ASP A 193 3.58 -1.35 -13.97
N TYR A 194 4.09 -2.50 -14.41
CA TYR A 194 5.04 -2.57 -15.54
C TYR A 194 4.39 -2.64 -16.92
N GLY A 195 3.10 -2.93 -16.96
CA GLY A 195 2.38 -3.12 -18.21
C GLY A 195 1.60 -1.90 -18.65
N THR A 196 1.31 -1.85 -19.97
CA THR A 196 0.34 -0.94 -20.52
C THR A 196 -0.91 -1.71 -20.95
N GLN A 197 -1.97 -1.02 -21.39
CA GLN A 197 -3.19 -1.66 -21.87
C GLN A 197 -2.96 -2.47 -23.16
N THR A 198 -1.88 -2.23 -23.88
CA THR A 198 -1.60 -2.82 -25.19
C THR A 198 -0.32 -3.64 -25.25
N SER A 199 0.58 -3.50 -24.25
CA SER A 199 1.88 -4.20 -24.20
C SER A 199 2.45 -4.21 -22.77
N GLN A 200 3.34 -5.15 -22.54
CA GLN A 200 4.22 -5.21 -21.36
C GLN A 200 5.58 -4.65 -21.72
#